data_84dd9393a51e6569e8ba0172d38036bb
#
_entry.id   84dd9393a51e6569e8ba0172d38036bb
#
_cell.length_a   1.000
_cell.length_b   1.000
_cell.length_c   1.000
_cell.angle_alpha   90.00
_cell.angle_beta   90.00
_cell.angle_gamma   90.00
#
_symmetry.space_group_name_H-M   'P 1'
#
loop_
_entity.id
_entity.type
_entity.pdbx_description
1 polymer ?
#
loop_
_entity_poly.entity_id
_entity_poly.type
_entity_poly.pdbx_seq_one_letter_code
_entity_poly.pdbx_strand_id
1 'polypeptide(L)'
;LAEENLQARIRGNILMTIANKKDALLLNTGNKTETALGYCTLYGDMCGALAVISDLNKNEVYGLGNWINEKYEKTIIPESSLNKAPSAELSHNQVDPFDYKIISPLVEDIITNGYNVEKLVESGYDYEICREIINRIRLFEYKRHQGAPGIRVSKKAFGTGRRYPIINQYKI
;
A
#
# COMPACT_ATOMS: atom_id res chain seq x y z
N LEU A 1 6.04 -17.18 -5.54
CA LEU A 1 6.51 -15.77 -5.39
C LEU A 1 7.36 -15.30 -6.58
N ALA A 2 8.35 -16.08 -7.07
CA ALA A 2 9.19 -15.64 -8.19
C ALA A 2 8.38 -15.43 -9.48
N GLU A 3 7.48 -16.35 -9.79
CA GLU A 3 6.58 -16.28 -10.96
C GLU A 3 5.55 -15.15 -10.82
N GLU A 4 4.99 -14.95 -9.64
CA GLU A 4 4.09 -13.84 -9.32
C GLU A 4 4.80 -12.49 -9.54
N ASN A 5 6.02 -12.35 -9.01
CA ASN A 5 6.83 -11.16 -9.22
C ASN A 5 7.20 -10.95 -10.70
N LEU A 6 7.46 -12.02 -11.45
CA LEU A 6 7.69 -11.93 -12.89
C LEU A 6 6.44 -11.42 -13.62
N GLN A 7 5.26 -11.96 -13.29
CA GLN A 7 3.99 -11.53 -13.87
C GLN A 7 3.72 -10.04 -13.59
N ALA A 8 3.94 -9.58 -12.35
CA ALA A 8 3.79 -8.17 -11.99
C ALA A 8 4.73 -7.27 -12.81
N ARG A 9 5.99 -7.68 -13.02
CA ARG A 9 6.96 -6.93 -13.83
C ARG A 9 6.60 -6.90 -15.31
N ILE A 10 6.13 -7.99 -15.87
CA ILE A 10 5.64 -8.03 -17.26
C ILE A 10 4.49 -7.03 -17.45
N ARG A 11 3.51 -7.03 -16.55
CA ARG A 11 2.42 -6.04 -16.56
C ARG A 11 2.94 -4.61 -16.49
N GLY A 12 3.90 -4.34 -15.58
CA GLY A 12 4.55 -3.03 -15.46
C GLY A 12 5.24 -2.59 -16.75
N ASN A 13 6.01 -3.46 -17.40
CA ASN A 13 6.66 -3.17 -18.66
C ASN A 13 5.67 -2.86 -19.80
N ILE A 14 4.58 -3.62 -19.90
CA ILE A 14 3.52 -3.39 -20.89
C ILE A 14 2.88 -2.01 -20.67
N LEU A 15 2.49 -1.70 -19.41
CA LEU A 15 1.85 -0.43 -19.08
C LEU A 15 2.78 0.77 -19.32
N MET A 16 4.07 0.67 -18.95
CA MET A 16 5.05 1.71 -19.23
C MET A 16 5.28 1.92 -20.74
N THR A 17 5.29 0.84 -21.51
CA THR A 17 5.40 0.91 -22.98
C THR A 17 4.18 1.62 -23.58
N ILE A 18 2.97 1.32 -23.10
CA ILE A 18 1.73 1.99 -23.54
C ILE A 18 1.76 3.47 -23.15
N ALA A 19 2.18 3.80 -21.93
CA ALA A 19 2.32 5.17 -21.47
C ALA A 19 3.24 5.98 -22.38
N ASN A 20 4.43 5.45 -22.70
CA ASN A 20 5.36 6.09 -23.62
C ASN A 20 4.75 6.27 -25.02
N LYS A 21 4.09 5.24 -25.55
CA LYS A 21 3.46 5.31 -26.89
C LYS A 21 2.32 6.33 -26.97
N LYS A 22 1.64 6.57 -25.85
CA LYS A 22 0.47 7.46 -25.77
C LYS A 22 0.81 8.86 -25.25
N ASP A 23 2.06 9.14 -24.98
CA ASP A 23 2.50 10.38 -24.31
C ASP A 23 1.70 10.64 -23.02
N ALA A 24 1.61 9.62 -22.18
CA ALA A 24 0.81 9.61 -20.96
C ALA A 24 1.65 9.22 -19.75
N LEU A 25 1.18 9.60 -18.57
CA LEU A 25 1.76 9.18 -17.30
C LEU A 25 1.06 7.92 -16.79
N LEU A 26 1.84 6.91 -16.42
CA LEU A 26 1.32 5.76 -15.69
C LEU A 26 1.10 6.15 -14.23
N LEU A 27 -0.12 5.96 -13.72
CA LEU A 27 -0.43 6.16 -12.31
C LEU A 27 -0.24 4.86 -11.53
N ASN A 28 0.48 4.96 -10.42
CA ASN A 28 0.60 3.87 -9.45
C ASN A 28 -0.62 3.89 -8.53
N THR A 29 -1.20 2.72 -8.27
CA THR A 29 -2.40 2.53 -7.46
C THR A 29 -2.15 1.82 -6.13
N GLY A 30 -0.90 1.65 -5.71
CA GLY A 30 -0.53 1.13 -4.40
C GLY A 30 -1.02 2.06 -3.28
N ASN A 31 -1.59 1.50 -2.22
CA ASN A 31 -2.05 2.24 -1.06
C ASN A 31 -1.02 2.24 0.09
N LYS A 32 -1.29 3.02 1.14
CA LYS A 32 -0.40 3.17 2.31
C LYS A 32 -0.17 1.87 3.05
N THR A 33 -1.20 1.03 3.21
CA THR A 33 -1.08 -0.24 3.93
C THR A 33 -0.19 -1.22 3.16
N GLU A 34 -0.42 -1.40 1.86
CA GLU A 34 0.41 -2.26 0.99
C GLU A 34 1.87 -1.78 0.97
N THR A 35 2.06 -0.48 0.83
CA THR A 35 3.39 0.16 0.82
C THR A 35 4.10 0.00 2.17
N ALA A 36 3.38 0.10 3.29
CA ALA A 36 3.92 -0.12 4.63
C ALA A 36 4.42 -1.56 4.80
N LEU A 37 3.59 -2.53 4.41
CA LEU A 37 3.87 -3.96 4.54
C LEU A 37 4.91 -4.48 3.53
N GLY A 38 5.26 -3.67 2.53
CA GLY A 38 6.06 -4.09 1.40
C GLY A 38 5.36 -5.14 0.53
N TYR A 39 4.03 -5.20 0.60
CA TYR A 39 3.19 -6.07 -0.21
C TYR A 39 3.01 -5.47 -1.61
N CYS A 40 4.09 -5.43 -2.32
CA CYS A 40 4.25 -4.84 -3.65
C CYS A 40 5.53 -5.37 -4.30
N THR A 41 5.58 -5.35 -5.62
CA THR A 41 6.71 -5.84 -6.42
C THR A 41 7.49 -4.68 -7.02
N LEU A 42 8.79 -4.57 -6.67
CA LEU A 42 9.71 -3.62 -7.32
C LEU A 42 9.70 -3.82 -8.84
N TYR A 43 9.59 -2.71 -9.56
CA TYR A 43 9.54 -2.68 -11.04
C TYR A 43 8.35 -3.43 -11.63
N GLY A 44 7.37 -3.79 -10.81
CA GLY A 44 6.10 -4.38 -11.20
C GLY A 44 4.94 -3.42 -10.93
N ASP A 45 4.10 -3.75 -9.97
CA ASP A 45 2.98 -2.90 -9.52
C ASP A 45 3.43 -1.58 -8.87
N MET A 46 4.70 -1.45 -8.49
CA MET A 46 5.29 -0.20 -8.01
C MET A 46 5.71 0.77 -9.10
N CYS A 47 5.64 0.38 -10.39
CA CYS A 47 5.99 1.29 -11.48
C CYS A 47 4.96 2.42 -11.64
N GLY A 48 5.38 3.54 -12.19
CA GLY A 48 4.53 4.69 -12.45
C GLY A 48 5.23 6.02 -12.17
N ALA A 49 4.60 7.11 -12.62
CA ALA A 49 5.12 8.46 -12.45
C ALA A 49 4.58 9.16 -11.18
N LEU A 50 3.38 8.75 -10.72
CA LEU A 50 2.73 9.32 -9.55
C LEU A 50 1.88 8.26 -8.84
N ALA A 51 2.04 8.14 -7.53
CA ALA A 51 1.26 7.24 -6.67
C ALA A 51 0.10 8.01 -6.02
N VAL A 52 -1.04 8.02 -6.68
CA VAL A 52 -2.17 8.94 -6.36
C VAL A 52 -2.88 8.62 -5.04
N ILE A 53 -2.89 7.35 -4.60
CA ILE A 53 -3.57 6.90 -3.37
C ILE A 53 -2.60 6.32 -2.33
N SER A 54 -1.30 6.54 -2.50
CA SER A 54 -0.27 5.92 -1.64
C SER A 54 -0.26 6.42 -0.19
N ASP A 55 -0.94 7.50 0.12
CA ASP A 55 -1.09 8.02 1.48
C ASP A 55 -2.47 7.71 2.10
N LEU A 56 -3.33 7.00 1.39
CA LEU A 56 -4.58 6.43 1.90
C LEU A 56 -4.34 4.98 2.31
N ASN A 57 -4.80 4.59 3.51
CA ASN A 57 -4.81 3.19 3.90
C ASN A 57 -5.91 2.41 3.15
N LYS A 58 -5.88 1.08 3.21
CA LYS A 58 -6.82 0.22 2.44
C LYS A 58 -8.29 0.53 2.74
N ASN A 59 -8.64 0.79 3.99
CA ASN A 59 -10.01 1.10 4.39
C ASN A 59 -10.46 2.47 3.87
N GLU A 60 -9.56 3.46 3.87
CA GLU A 60 -9.82 4.79 3.31
C GLU A 60 -10.02 4.75 1.80
N VAL A 61 -9.32 3.86 1.08
CA VAL A 61 -9.53 3.66 -0.36
C VAL A 61 -10.95 3.16 -0.64
N TYR A 62 -11.47 2.20 0.14
CA TYR A 62 -12.85 1.77 0.02
C TYR A 62 -13.85 2.88 0.39
N GLY A 63 -13.56 3.61 1.48
CA GLY A 63 -14.36 4.78 1.88
C GLY A 63 -14.43 5.84 0.79
N LEU A 64 -13.31 6.13 0.13
CA LEU A 64 -13.25 7.06 -1.00
C LEU A 64 -14.10 6.57 -2.19
N GLY A 65 -14.05 5.27 -2.51
CA GLY A 65 -14.86 4.68 -3.57
C GLY A 65 -16.38 4.83 -3.31
N ASN A 66 -16.81 4.55 -2.10
CA ASN A 66 -18.20 4.75 -1.67
C ASN A 66 -18.60 6.24 -1.75
N TRP A 67 -17.77 7.13 -1.20
CA TRP A 67 -18.01 8.56 -1.24
C TRP A 67 -18.11 9.11 -2.67
N ILE A 68 -17.32 8.60 -3.63
CA ILE A 68 -17.43 9.00 -5.03
C ILE A 68 -18.81 8.64 -5.58
N ASN A 69 -19.29 7.42 -5.33
CA ASN A 69 -20.61 6.98 -5.81
C ASN A 69 -21.75 7.82 -5.21
N GLU A 70 -21.68 8.11 -3.91
CA GLU A 70 -22.65 8.96 -3.21
C GLU A 70 -22.63 10.39 -3.75
N LYS A 71 -21.45 11.01 -3.87
CA LYS A 71 -21.28 12.39 -4.30
C LYS A 71 -21.83 12.65 -5.71
N TYR A 72 -21.64 11.68 -6.61
CA TYR A 72 -22.07 11.85 -8.00
C TYR A 72 -23.44 11.19 -8.29
N GLU A 73 -24.10 10.65 -7.26
CA GLU A 73 -25.38 9.95 -7.35
C GLU A 73 -25.40 8.92 -8.49
N LYS A 74 -24.27 8.26 -8.70
CA LYS A 74 -24.04 7.34 -9.81
C LYS A 74 -23.01 6.28 -9.42
N THR A 75 -23.25 5.04 -9.82
CA THR A 75 -22.27 3.95 -9.68
C THR A 75 -21.09 4.17 -10.63
N ILE A 76 -20.10 4.98 -10.18
CA ILE A 76 -18.84 5.20 -10.91
C ILE A 76 -17.88 4.05 -10.58
N ILE A 77 -17.79 3.68 -9.30
CA ILE A 77 -17.02 2.53 -8.84
C ILE A 77 -17.99 1.36 -8.68
N PRO A 78 -17.83 0.28 -9.46
CA PRO A 78 -18.73 -0.87 -9.37
C PRO A 78 -18.74 -1.52 -8.00
N GLU A 79 -19.90 -1.96 -7.53
CA GLU A 79 -20.01 -2.70 -6.25
C GLU A 79 -19.16 -3.97 -6.25
N SER A 80 -19.00 -4.64 -7.38
CA SER A 80 -18.09 -5.78 -7.50
C SER A 80 -16.65 -5.46 -7.18
N SER A 81 -16.19 -4.23 -7.42
CA SER A 81 -14.84 -3.76 -7.05
C SER A 81 -14.75 -3.42 -5.56
N LEU A 82 -15.82 -2.88 -4.97
CA LEU A 82 -15.86 -2.50 -3.55
C LEU A 82 -16.05 -3.72 -2.62
N ASN A 83 -16.76 -4.75 -3.09
CA ASN A 83 -17.09 -5.94 -2.29
C ASN A 83 -16.14 -7.12 -2.52
N LYS A 84 -15.27 -7.04 -3.54
CA LYS A 84 -14.30 -8.09 -3.83
C LYS A 84 -13.28 -8.22 -2.71
N ALA A 85 -12.98 -9.46 -2.32
CA ALA A 85 -11.89 -9.74 -1.39
C ALA A 85 -10.56 -9.18 -1.95
N PRO A 86 -9.77 -8.46 -1.14
CA PRO A 86 -8.47 -7.93 -1.57
C PRO A 86 -7.55 -9.04 -2.08
N SER A 87 -6.95 -8.82 -3.24
CA SER A 87 -6.05 -9.79 -3.88
C SER A 87 -5.11 -9.09 -4.86
N ALA A 88 -3.86 -9.55 -4.91
CA ALA A 88 -2.90 -9.15 -5.94
C ALA A 88 -3.20 -9.75 -7.32
N GLU A 89 -4.10 -10.75 -7.40
CA GLU A 89 -4.52 -11.44 -8.65
C GLU A 89 -3.34 -11.98 -9.49
N LEU A 90 -2.35 -12.51 -8.80
CA LEU A 90 -1.16 -13.08 -9.41
C LEU A 90 -1.21 -14.62 -9.49
N SER A 91 -2.15 -15.23 -8.76
CA SER A 91 -2.43 -16.67 -8.81
C SER A 91 -3.93 -16.95 -8.64
N HIS A 92 -4.34 -18.17 -9.00
CA HIS A 92 -5.74 -18.58 -8.93
C HIS A 92 -6.23 -18.59 -7.48
N ASN A 93 -7.42 -18.00 -7.23
CA ASN A 93 -8.03 -17.87 -5.89
C ASN A 93 -7.15 -17.20 -4.83
N GLN A 94 -6.20 -16.38 -5.24
CA GLN A 94 -5.37 -15.61 -4.33
C GLN A 94 -6.21 -14.60 -3.55
N VAL A 95 -5.98 -14.56 -2.23
CA VAL A 95 -6.50 -13.52 -1.31
C VAL A 95 -5.33 -12.97 -0.54
N ASP A 96 -5.34 -11.68 -0.25
CA ASP A 96 -4.28 -11.06 0.54
C ASP A 96 -4.22 -11.69 1.95
N PRO A 97 -3.03 -11.93 2.49
CA PRO A 97 -2.86 -12.63 3.77
C PRO A 97 -3.09 -11.71 4.99
N PHE A 98 -3.75 -10.58 4.81
CA PHE A 98 -3.92 -9.55 5.85
C PHE A 98 -5.40 -9.26 6.12
N ASP A 99 -5.77 -9.16 7.39
CA ASP A 99 -7.03 -8.52 7.77
C ASP A 99 -6.84 -6.99 7.78
N TYR A 100 -7.24 -6.35 6.70
CA TYR A 100 -7.11 -4.90 6.55
C TYR A 100 -7.92 -4.07 7.55
N LYS A 101 -8.95 -4.67 8.19
CA LYS A 101 -9.71 -3.99 9.24
C LYS A 101 -8.85 -3.77 10.49
N ILE A 102 -7.91 -4.68 10.74
CA ILE A 102 -6.95 -4.61 11.85
C ILE A 102 -5.67 -3.91 11.41
N ILE A 103 -5.11 -4.31 10.27
CA ILE A 103 -3.78 -3.88 9.86
C ILE A 103 -3.76 -2.42 9.40
N SER A 104 -4.82 -1.91 8.74
CA SER A 104 -4.82 -0.53 8.28
C SER A 104 -4.79 0.49 9.42
N PRO A 105 -5.63 0.39 10.48
CA PRO A 105 -5.53 1.26 11.65
C PRO A 105 -4.18 1.09 12.38
N LEU A 106 -3.68 -0.13 12.53
CA LEU A 106 -2.39 -0.39 13.16
C LEU A 106 -1.24 0.32 12.42
N VAL A 107 -1.20 0.26 11.10
CA VAL A 107 -0.24 1.00 10.27
C VAL A 107 -0.37 2.50 10.49
N GLU A 108 -1.58 3.03 10.59
CA GLU A 108 -1.82 4.45 10.84
C GLU A 108 -1.31 4.89 12.22
N ASP A 109 -1.55 4.09 13.26
CA ASP A 109 -1.05 4.36 14.61
C ASP A 109 0.49 4.36 14.66
N ILE A 110 1.14 3.43 13.95
CA ILE A 110 2.60 3.39 13.87
C ILE A 110 3.14 4.60 13.10
N ILE A 111 2.56 4.93 11.96
CA ILE A 111 3.11 5.94 11.04
C ILE A 111 2.75 7.35 11.48
N THR A 112 1.48 7.62 11.72
CA THR A 112 0.97 8.97 11.98
C THR A 112 1.08 9.32 13.45
N ASN A 113 0.71 8.42 14.36
CA ASN A 113 0.74 8.66 15.79
C ASN A 113 2.10 8.34 16.43
N GLY A 114 2.93 7.55 15.75
CA GLY A 114 4.28 7.21 16.22
C GLY A 114 4.28 6.25 17.40
N TYR A 115 3.23 5.42 17.55
CA TYR A 115 3.13 4.48 18.64
C TYR A 115 4.22 3.41 18.57
N ASN A 116 4.79 3.10 19.71
CA ASN A 116 5.68 1.96 19.91
C ASN A 116 4.87 0.70 20.25
N VAL A 117 5.55 -0.44 20.38
CA VAL A 117 4.88 -1.73 20.65
C VAL A 117 4.04 -1.68 21.92
N GLU A 118 4.56 -1.11 23.00
CA GLU A 118 3.86 -1.02 24.28
C GLU A 118 2.54 -0.25 24.13
N LYS A 119 2.60 0.91 23.46
CA LYS A 119 1.41 1.75 23.25
C LYS A 119 0.38 1.09 22.34
N LEU A 120 0.81 0.33 21.34
CA LEU A 120 -0.08 -0.43 20.47
C LEU A 120 -0.79 -1.55 21.22
N VAL A 121 -0.07 -2.28 22.09
CA VAL A 121 -0.66 -3.34 22.94
C VAL A 121 -1.64 -2.73 23.94
N GLU A 122 -1.32 -1.60 24.58
CA GLU A 122 -2.26 -0.85 25.42
C GLU A 122 -3.53 -0.43 24.66
N SER A 123 -3.42 -0.19 23.36
CA SER A 123 -4.55 0.15 22.48
C SER A 123 -5.33 -1.07 22.01
N GLY A 124 -4.98 -2.29 22.44
CA GLY A 124 -5.71 -3.53 22.20
C GLY A 124 -5.22 -4.36 21.02
N TYR A 125 -4.09 -4.01 20.40
CA TYR A 125 -3.49 -4.83 19.34
C TYR A 125 -2.69 -6.00 19.92
N ASP A 126 -2.65 -7.11 19.19
CA ASP A 126 -1.82 -8.25 19.54
C ASP A 126 -0.32 -7.92 19.45
N TYR A 127 0.47 -8.36 20.43
CA TYR A 127 1.88 -8.06 20.55
C TYR A 127 2.71 -8.58 19.36
N GLU A 128 2.46 -9.81 18.92
CA GLU A 128 3.22 -10.41 17.81
C GLU A 128 2.88 -9.74 16.47
N ILE A 129 1.62 -9.39 16.28
CA ILE A 129 1.20 -8.62 15.10
C ILE A 129 1.87 -7.24 15.10
N CYS A 130 1.91 -6.54 16.23
CA CYS A 130 2.57 -5.24 16.33
C CYS A 130 4.06 -5.33 15.93
N ARG A 131 4.78 -6.30 16.49
CA ARG A 131 6.20 -6.53 16.18
C ARG A 131 6.41 -6.86 14.70
N GLU A 132 5.59 -7.75 14.16
CA GLU A 132 5.68 -8.12 12.74
C GLU A 132 5.49 -6.91 11.84
N ILE A 133 4.45 -6.11 12.07
CA ILE A 133 4.15 -4.96 11.23
C ILE A 133 5.22 -3.88 11.33
N ILE A 134 5.72 -3.56 12.53
CA ILE A 134 6.81 -2.60 12.71
C ILE A 134 8.08 -3.09 11.99
N ASN A 135 8.41 -4.37 12.09
CA ASN A 135 9.57 -4.95 11.41
C ASN A 135 9.40 -4.92 9.88
N ARG A 136 8.20 -5.22 9.36
CA ARG A 136 7.90 -5.09 7.92
C ARG A 136 8.08 -3.65 7.44
N ILE A 137 7.53 -2.68 8.16
CA ILE A 137 7.68 -1.25 7.82
C ILE A 137 9.16 -0.86 7.71
N ARG A 138 10.01 -1.36 8.60
CA ARG A 138 11.46 -1.08 8.56
C ARG A 138 12.15 -1.82 7.42
N LEU A 139 11.91 -3.12 7.31
CA LEU A 139 12.57 -3.98 6.33
C LEU A 139 12.30 -3.54 4.89
N PHE A 140 11.09 -3.07 4.60
CA PHE A 140 10.68 -2.71 3.25
C PHE A 140 10.89 -1.24 2.88
N GLU A 141 11.66 -0.48 3.68
CA GLU A 141 12.02 0.90 3.32
C GLU A 141 12.71 0.99 1.96
N TYR A 142 13.54 0.00 1.61
CA TYR A 142 14.23 -0.03 0.32
C TYR A 142 13.27 -0.04 -0.87
N LYS A 143 12.09 -0.63 -0.73
CA LYS A 143 11.04 -0.61 -1.76
C LYS A 143 10.46 0.79 -1.88
N ARG A 144 10.06 1.39 -0.75
CA ARG A 144 9.50 2.74 -0.72
C ARG A 144 10.44 3.79 -1.27
N HIS A 145 11.74 3.60 -1.06
CA HIS A 145 12.77 4.50 -1.60
C HIS A 145 12.83 4.51 -3.13
N GLN A 146 12.35 3.46 -3.77
CA GLN A 146 12.32 3.28 -5.22
C GLN A 146 10.91 3.42 -5.82
N GLY A 147 9.92 3.76 -5.01
CA GLY A 147 8.54 3.96 -5.46
C GLY A 147 8.32 5.33 -6.11
N ALA A 148 7.24 5.44 -6.87
CA ALA A 148 6.78 6.71 -7.39
C ALA A 148 6.45 7.71 -6.27
N PRO A 149 6.64 9.04 -6.48
CA PRO A 149 6.24 10.05 -5.52
C PRO A 149 4.72 10.00 -5.27
N GLY A 150 4.32 10.10 -4.00
CA GLY A 150 2.92 10.06 -3.59
C GLY A 150 2.34 11.45 -3.31
N ILE A 151 1.02 11.55 -3.38
CA ILE A 151 0.27 12.74 -2.95
C ILE A 151 0.04 12.64 -1.45
N ARG A 152 0.56 13.59 -0.67
CA ARG A 152 0.35 13.63 0.77
C ARG A 152 -1.02 14.22 1.10
N VAL A 153 -1.83 13.46 1.82
CA VAL A 153 -3.16 13.86 2.32
C VAL A 153 -3.29 13.67 3.83
N SER A 154 -2.44 12.82 4.44
CA SER A 154 -2.42 12.60 5.89
C SER A 154 -1.41 13.52 6.60
N LYS A 155 -1.44 13.51 7.94
CA LYS A 155 -0.46 14.24 8.76
C LYS A 155 0.97 13.76 8.52
N LYS A 156 1.15 12.47 8.23
CA LYS A 156 2.46 11.86 8.01
C LYS A 156 2.41 10.78 6.92
N ALA A 157 2.96 11.11 5.76
CA ALA A 157 3.09 10.21 4.63
C ALA A 157 4.47 9.55 4.59
N PHE A 158 4.60 8.43 3.87
CA PHE A 158 5.91 7.90 3.46
C PHE A 158 6.61 8.85 2.48
N GLY A 159 7.92 8.73 2.36
CA GLY A 159 8.73 9.57 1.49
C GLY A 159 9.52 10.62 2.26
N THR A 160 9.45 11.89 1.88
CA THR A 160 10.22 12.99 2.51
C THR A 160 9.86 13.21 3.98
N GLY A 161 8.63 12.89 4.38
CA GLY A 161 8.14 13.09 5.74
C GLY A 161 8.51 11.96 6.72
N ARG A 162 8.80 10.77 6.23
CA ARG A 162 9.17 9.60 7.04
C ARG A 162 10.03 8.64 6.25
N ARG A 163 11.27 8.46 6.70
CA ARG A 163 12.24 7.49 6.15
C ARG A 163 12.88 6.71 7.28
N TYR A 164 13.16 5.44 7.02
CA TYR A 164 13.99 4.61 7.87
C TYR A 164 15.35 4.36 7.20
N PRO A 165 16.41 4.12 7.98
CA PRO A 165 17.66 3.64 7.40
C PRO A 165 17.43 2.30 6.68
N ILE A 166 17.87 2.20 5.42
CA ILE A 166 17.70 0.97 4.61
C ILE A 166 18.54 -0.16 5.20
N ILE A 167 19.78 0.16 5.63
CA ILE A 167 20.67 -0.78 6.28
C ILE A 167 20.53 -0.59 7.79
N ASN A 168 19.67 -1.38 8.40
CA ASN A 168 19.41 -1.28 9.83
C ASN A 168 19.21 -2.69 10.41
N GLN A 169 20.08 -3.06 11.35
CA GLN A 169 20.01 -4.35 12.04
C GLN A 169 19.30 -4.26 13.41
N TYR A 170 18.75 -3.12 13.76
CA TYR A 170 18.01 -2.95 15.01
C TYR A 170 16.77 -3.84 15.01
N LYS A 171 16.68 -4.72 16.01
CA LYS A 171 15.52 -5.60 16.26
C LYS A 171 14.70 -5.01 17.41
N ILE A 172 13.41 -5.04 17.29
CA ILE A 172 12.45 -4.70 18.36
C ILE A 172 12.10 -5.98 19.10
#